data_59c692e49aa461c174cc44a02bc0ede1
#
_entry.id   59c692e49aa461c174cc44a02bc0ede1
#
_cell.length_a   1.000
_cell.length_b   1.000
_cell.length_c   1.000
_cell.angle_alpha   90.00
_cell.angle_beta   90.00
_cell.angle_gamma   90.00
#
_symmetry.space_group_name_H-M   'P 1'
#
loop_
_entity.id
_entity.type
_entity.pdbx_description
1 polymer ?
#
loop_
_entity_poly.entity_id
_entity_poly.type
_entity_poly.pdbx_seq_one_letter_code
_entity_poly.pdbx_strand_id
1 'polypeptide(L)'
;MPPWLMPLRDERLEHYSQRMAHQIVPDDRPLYLGGFSFGAIVALEAARHLPTAGVFLIGGGLSYRMITWPFRWMCHVAPFVPLMLVPLLLDFFPLGLDVIEDLNDEQKALYVRMSKDTPPAMIRWGAGAMMRWNFTGPLPAPIHAIHGHDDRIVRPEPSLRPRFVRGGRHLISMSHPQVVNGWMADIMFARSARPNI
;
A
#
# COMPACT_ATOMS: atom_id res chain seq x y z
N MET A 1 12.65 7.65 1.49
CA MET A 1 11.99 6.33 1.50
C MET A 1 13.07 5.27 1.31
N PRO A 2 13.16 4.25 2.16
CA PRO A 2 14.14 3.18 1.96
C PRO A 2 13.82 2.40 0.67
N PRO A 3 14.84 1.86 -0.02
CA PRO A 3 14.63 1.01 -1.17
C PRO A 3 13.91 -0.29 -0.77
N TRP A 4 13.09 -0.82 -1.67
CA TRP A 4 12.45 -2.11 -1.46
C TRP A 4 13.50 -3.23 -1.44
N LEU A 5 13.47 -4.06 -0.41
CA LEU A 5 14.30 -5.26 -0.32
C LEU A 5 13.76 -6.35 -1.25
N MET A 6 14.65 -7.19 -1.77
CA MET A 6 14.19 -8.43 -2.37
C MET A 6 13.67 -9.38 -1.27
N PRO A 7 12.51 -10.03 -1.49
CA PRO A 7 11.98 -10.99 -0.55
C PRO A 7 12.88 -12.23 -0.45
N LEU A 8 12.97 -12.80 0.73
CA LEU A 8 13.63 -14.09 0.93
C LEU A 8 12.70 -15.24 0.50
N ARG A 9 13.26 -16.41 0.34
CA ARG A 9 12.47 -17.60 0.02
C ARG A 9 11.43 -17.86 1.12
N ASP A 10 10.19 -18.07 0.72
CA ASP A 10 9.03 -18.35 1.59
C ASP A 10 8.78 -17.31 2.71
N GLU A 11 9.29 -16.10 2.52
CA GLU A 11 9.20 -15.03 3.51
C GLU A 11 7.76 -14.59 3.74
N ARG A 12 7.39 -14.44 5.01
CA ARG A 12 6.11 -13.86 5.42
C ARG A 12 6.19 -12.34 5.40
N LEU A 13 5.03 -11.68 5.21
CA LEU A 13 4.94 -10.24 5.14
C LEU A 13 5.44 -9.57 6.43
N GLU A 14 5.13 -10.13 7.56
CA GLU A 14 5.53 -9.62 8.88
C GLU A 14 7.05 -9.54 9.01
N HIS A 15 7.77 -10.63 8.62
CA HIS A 15 9.22 -10.65 8.65
C HIS A 15 9.85 -9.71 7.62
N TYR A 16 9.28 -9.66 6.42
CA TYR A 16 9.70 -8.71 5.39
C TYR A 16 9.60 -7.27 5.87
N SER A 17 8.46 -6.92 6.49
CA SER A 17 8.21 -5.57 7.01
C SER A 17 9.14 -5.21 8.18
N GLN A 18 9.50 -6.19 9.01
CA GLN A 18 10.53 -6.01 10.03
C GLN A 18 11.89 -5.67 9.42
N ARG A 19 12.31 -6.38 8.37
CA ARG A 19 13.55 -6.07 7.64
C ARG A 19 13.51 -4.68 6.99
N MET A 20 12.36 -4.28 6.46
CA MET A 20 12.15 -2.92 5.93
C MET A 20 12.27 -1.88 7.06
N ALA A 21 11.71 -2.14 8.24
CA ALA A 21 11.81 -1.25 9.39
C ALA A 21 13.27 -1.03 9.83
N HIS A 22 14.10 -2.06 9.80
CA HIS A 22 15.51 -1.96 10.17
C HIS A 22 16.35 -1.07 9.24
N GLN A 23 15.84 -0.68 8.08
CA GLN A 23 16.50 0.30 7.21
C GLN A 23 16.22 1.75 7.63
N ILE A 24 15.28 1.95 8.55
CA ILE A 24 14.87 3.28 9.01
C ILE A 24 15.62 3.57 10.31
N VAL A 25 16.39 4.64 10.31
CA VAL A 25 17.01 5.18 11.51
C VAL A 25 16.14 6.32 11.99
N PRO A 26 15.39 6.15 13.12
CA PRO A 26 14.61 7.23 13.68
C PRO A 26 15.52 8.35 14.16
N ASP A 27 15.06 9.58 14.04
CA ASP A 27 15.65 10.76 14.65
C ASP A 27 14.70 11.33 15.73
N ASP A 28 15.00 12.52 16.28
CA ASP A 28 14.19 13.15 17.33
C ASP A 28 12.84 13.68 16.83
N ARG A 29 12.57 13.62 15.53
CA ARG A 29 11.31 14.07 14.93
C ARG A 29 10.25 12.98 15.00
N PRO A 30 8.95 13.36 15.12
CA PRO A 30 7.87 12.38 15.04
C PRO A 30 7.92 11.58 13.73
N LEU A 31 8.12 10.26 13.82
CA LEU A 31 8.15 9.36 12.68
C LEU A 31 6.73 8.98 12.26
N TYR A 32 6.38 9.25 11.03
CA TYR A 32 5.17 8.74 10.40
C TYR A 32 5.54 7.71 9.33
N LEU A 33 4.91 6.56 9.37
CA LEU A 33 5.02 5.58 8.31
C LEU A 33 3.77 5.63 7.42
N GLY A 34 3.93 5.35 6.15
CA GLY A 34 2.79 5.33 5.25
C GLY A 34 3.10 4.64 3.94
N GLY A 35 2.04 4.20 3.29
CA GLY A 35 2.16 3.57 2.00
C GLY A 35 0.83 3.48 1.27
N PHE A 36 0.94 3.14 0.00
CA PHE A 36 -0.19 2.90 -0.87
C PHE A 36 -0.36 1.40 -1.13
N SER A 37 -1.61 0.91 -1.04
CA SER A 37 -1.98 -0.47 -1.37
C SER A 37 -1.09 -1.49 -0.64
N PHE A 38 -0.28 -2.29 -1.33
CA PHE A 38 0.70 -3.21 -0.73
C PHE A 38 1.67 -2.48 0.22
N GLY A 39 2.12 -1.29 -0.16
CA GLY A 39 2.98 -0.46 0.71
C GLY A 39 2.31 -0.04 2.02
N ALA A 40 0.98 0.10 2.05
CA ALA A 40 0.24 0.43 3.26
C ALA A 40 0.33 -0.70 4.29
N ILE A 41 0.18 -1.95 3.87
CA ILE A 41 0.27 -3.10 4.77
C ILE A 41 1.70 -3.35 5.24
N VAL A 42 2.70 -3.11 4.39
CA VAL A 42 4.12 -3.15 4.78
C VAL A 42 4.42 -2.06 5.82
N ALA A 43 3.93 -0.82 5.62
CA ALA A 43 4.11 0.28 6.56
C ALA A 43 3.43 -0.02 7.91
N LEU A 44 2.25 -0.62 7.90
CA LEU A 44 1.53 -1.00 9.12
C LEU A 44 2.29 -2.05 9.94
N GLU A 45 2.81 -3.09 9.29
CA GLU A 45 3.62 -4.10 9.98
C GLU A 45 4.97 -3.54 10.43
N ALA A 46 5.62 -2.70 9.62
CA ALA A 46 6.88 -2.04 9.99
C ALA A 46 6.74 -1.16 11.23
N ALA A 47 5.57 -0.54 11.42
CA ALA A 47 5.28 0.29 12.59
C ALA A 47 5.30 -0.48 13.93
N ARG A 48 5.23 -1.80 13.91
CA ARG A 48 5.41 -2.64 15.13
C ARG A 48 6.84 -2.60 15.67
N HIS A 49 7.79 -2.19 14.85
CA HIS A 49 9.23 -2.27 15.12
C HIS A 49 9.88 -0.88 15.24
N LEU A 50 9.09 0.19 15.20
CA LEU A 50 9.58 1.56 15.21
C LEU A 50 8.73 2.45 16.12
N PRO A 51 9.31 3.46 16.78
CA PRO A 51 8.57 4.45 17.56
C PRO A 51 7.78 5.37 16.61
N THR A 52 6.59 4.93 16.21
CA THR A 52 5.80 5.55 15.15
C THR A 52 4.73 6.48 15.73
N ALA A 53 4.69 7.73 15.30
CA ALA A 53 3.70 8.73 15.72
C ALA A 53 2.33 8.53 15.03
N GLY A 54 2.30 7.92 13.85
CA GLY A 54 1.08 7.59 13.12
C GLY A 54 1.38 6.79 11.86
N VAL A 55 0.37 6.05 11.37
CA VAL A 55 0.47 5.27 10.14
C VAL A 55 -0.59 5.74 9.14
N PHE A 56 -0.17 6.05 7.91
CA PHE A 56 -1.03 6.41 6.80
C PHE A 56 -1.29 5.19 5.91
N LEU A 57 -2.55 4.78 5.82
CA LEU A 57 -3.00 3.72 4.91
C LEU A 57 -3.74 4.34 3.72
N ILE A 58 -3.10 4.36 2.57
CA ILE A 58 -3.68 4.89 1.32
C ILE A 58 -4.14 3.70 0.48
N GLY A 59 -5.45 3.52 0.32
CA GLY A 59 -6.01 2.36 -0.40
C GLY A 59 -5.60 1.01 0.19
N GLY A 60 -5.32 0.98 1.49
CA GLY A 60 -4.92 -0.23 2.23
C GLY A 60 -5.94 -0.64 3.29
N GLY A 61 -5.66 -1.74 4.01
CA GLY A 61 -6.54 -2.24 5.05
C GLY A 61 -5.85 -3.19 6.02
N LEU A 62 -6.63 -3.94 6.79
CA LEU A 62 -6.15 -4.81 7.85
C LEU A 62 -6.14 -6.30 7.49
N SER A 63 -6.64 -6.68 6.30
CA SER A 63 -6.77 -8.09 5.93
C SER A 63 -6.84 -8.26 4.41
N TYR A 64 -6.36 -9.41 3.91
CA TYR A 64 -6.54 -9.81 2.51
C TYR A 64 -8.02 -9.87 2.08
N ARG A 65 -8.95 -10.06 3.04
CA ARG A 65 -10.40 -10.14 2.76
C ARG A 65 -10.97 -8.85 2.20
N MET A 66 -10.26 -7.73 2.38
CA MET A 66 -10.66 -6.44 1.82
C MET A 66 -10.39 -6.33 0.32
N ILE A 67 -9.51 -7.18 -0.22
CA ILE A 67 -9.29 -7.26 -1.66
C ILE A 67 -10.53 -7.86 -2.30
N THR A 68 -11.07 -7.19 -3.31
CA THR A 68 -12.28 -7.65 -4.01
C THR A 68 -12.03 -8.98 -4.73
N TRP A 69 -13.08 -9.77 -4.94
CA TRP A 69 -12.97 -11.14 -5.42
C TRP A 69 -12.13 -11.31 -6.70
N PRO A 70 -12.28 -10.50 -7.77
CA PRO A 70 -11.47 -10.70 -8.98
C PRO A 70 -9.97 -10.54 -8.73
N PHE A 71 -9.58 -9.48 -7.99
CA PHE A 71 -8.19 -9.21 -7.64
C PHE A 71 -7.63 -10.22 -6.64
N ARG A 72 -8.44 -10.67 -5.70
CA ARG A 72 -8.06 -11.72 -4.77
C ARG A 72 -7.76 -13.04 -5.49
N TRP A 73 -8.58 -13.40 -6.49
CA TRP A 73 -8.32 -14.56 -7.32
C TRP A 73 -7.00 -14.43 -8.10
N MET A 74 -6.77 -13.28 -8.73
CA MET A 74 -5.49 -12.99 -9.39
C MET A 74 -4.30 -13.16 -8.44
N CYS A 75 -4.38 -12.62 -7.23
CA CYS A 75 -3.32 -12.74 -6.23
C CYS A 75 -3.12 -14.20 -5.75
N HIS A 76 -4.17 -15.02 -5.72
CA HIS A 76 -4.04 -16.45 -5.41
C HIS A 76 -3.33 -17.23 -6.52
N VAL A 77 -3.55 -16.87 -7.77
CA VAL A 77 -2.93 -17.52 -8.94
C VAL A 77 -1.49 -17.06 -9.16
N ALA A 78 -1.19 -15.80 -8.85
CA ALA A 78 0.10 -15.19 -9.14
C ALA A 78 1.33 -15.99 -8.64
N PRO A 79 1.34 -16.63 -7.46
CA PRO A 79 2.47 -17.44 -7.00
C PRO A 79 2.81 -18.64 -7.91
N PHE A 80 1.84 -19.12 -8.67
CA PHE A 80 1.99 -20.26 -9.58
C PHE A 80 2.39 -19.85 -11.00
N VAL A 81 2.36 -18.56 -11.32
CA VAL A 81 2.77 -18.03 -12.61
C VAL A 81 4.29 -18.16 -12.76
N PRO A 82 4.81 -18.81 -13.83
CA PRO A 82 6.24 -18.82 -14.10
C PRO A 82 6.81 -17.40 -14.19
N LEU A 83 7.96 -17.16 -13.56
CA LEU A 83 8.55 -15.81 -13.50
C LEU A 83 8.75 -15.18 -14.88
N MET A 84 9.08 -16.00 -15.89
CA MET A 84 9.27 -15.56 -17.27
C MET A 84 7.99 -15.01 -17.92
N LEU A 85 6.81 -15.39 -17.42
CA LEU A 85 5.51 -14.92 -17.96
C LEU A 85 5.01 -13.65 -17.26
N VAL A 86 5.55 -13.29 -16.11
CA VAL A 86 5.10 -12.10 -15.38
C VAL A 86 5.28 -10.81 -16.19
N PRO A 87 6.43 -10.55 -16.87
CA PRO A 87 6.56 -9.37 -17.72
C PRO A 87 5.53 -9.33 -18.84
N LEU A 88 5.25 -10.48 -19.48
CA LEU A 88 4.24 -10.57 -20.53
C LEU A 88 2.84 -10.22 -20.02
N LEU A 89 2.47 -10.70 -18.83
CA LEU A 89 1.18 -10.35 -18.21
C LEU A 89 1.10 -8.87 -17.87
N LEU A 90 2.21 -8.25 -17.46
CA LEU A 90 2.29 -6.82 -17.21
C LEU A 90 2.14 -5.98 -18.48
N ASP A 91 2.54 -6.50 -19.65
CA ASP A 91 2.32 -5.82 -20.93
C ASP A 91 0.84 -5.76 -21.33
N PHE A 92 0.03 -6.73 -20.89
CA PHE A 92 -1.42 -6.72 -21.13
C PHE A 92 -2.22 -5.99 -20.06
N PHE A 93 -1.65 -5.74 -18.88
CA PHE A 93 -2.34 -5.08 -17.77
C PHE A 93 -2.87 -3.67 -18.12
N PRO A 94 -2.14 -2.83 -18.89
CA PRO A 94 -2.63 -1.51 -19.28
C PRO A 94 -3.97 -1.53 -20.03
N LEU A 95 -4.28 -2.60 -20.75
CA LEU A 95 -5.55 -2.73 -21.49
C LEU A 95 -6.78 -2.76 -20.56
N GLY A 96 -6.62 -3.25 -19.34
CA GLY A 96 -7.68 -3.24 -18.32
C GLY A 96 -7.65 -2.04 -17.39
N LEU A 97 -6.59 -1.23 -17.45
CA LEU A 97 -6.40 -0.13 -16.51
C LEU A 97 -7.50 0.92 -16.62
N ASP A 98 -7.95 1.24 -17.84
CA ASP A 98 -9.03 2.20 -18.10
C ASP A 98 -10.38 1.78 -17.50
N VAL A 99 -10.59 0.48 -17.33
CA VAL A 99 -11.82 -0.05 -16.72
C VAL A 99 -11.81 0.11 -15.20
N ILE A 100 -10.62 -0.03 -14.60
CA ILE A 100 -10.46 -0.04 -13.14
C ILE A 100 -10.02 1.31 -12.58
N GLU A 101 -9.33 2.15 -13.36
CA GLU A 101 -8.77 3.42 -12.93
C GLU A 101 -9.17 4.57 -13.85
N ASP A 102 -9.20 5.77 -13.29
CA ASP A 102 -9.43 7.02 -14.04
C ASP A 102 -8.12 7.82 -14.02
N LEU A 103 -7.21 7.48 -14.90
CA LEU A 103 -5.90 8.09 -15.05
C LEU A 103 -5.76 8.76 -16.41
N ASN A 104 -5.07 9.90 -16.45
CA ASN A 104 -4.65 10.48 -17.71
C ASN A 104 -3.47 9.70 -18.33
N ASP A 105 -3.10 10.02 -19.57
CA ASP A 105 -2.09 9.26 -20.32
C ASP A 105 -0.70 9.32 -19.66
N GLU A 106 -0.33 10.45 -19.06
CA GLU A 106 0.94 10.60 -18.32
C GLU A 106 0.97 9.71 -17.08
N GLN A 107 -0.12 9.69 -16.31
CA GLN A 107 -0.27 8.85 -15.11
C GLN A 107 -0.27 7.36 -15.48
N LYS A 108 -0.92 6.97 -16.58
CA LYS A 108 -0.89 5.59 -17.11
C LYS A 108 0.53 5.19 -17.50
N ALA A 109 1.22 6.06 -18.26
CA ALA A 109 2.60 5.82 -18.67
C ALA A 109 3.54 5.66 -17.47
N LEU A 110 3.37 6.50 -16.44
CA LEU A 110 4.12 6.40 -15.19
C LEU A 110 3.84 5.08 -14.47
N TYR A 111 2.56 4.71 -14.33
CA TYR A 111 2.17 3.45 -13.68
C TYR A 111 2.75 2.22 -14.39
N VAL A 112 2.65 2.18 -15.72
CA VAL A 112 3.20 1.09 -16.54
C VAL A 112 4.72 0.99 -16.36
N ARG A 113 5.43 2.13 -16.39
CA ARG A 113 6.88 2.16 -16.15
C ARG A 113 7.23 1.62 -14.76
N MET A 114 6.58 2.11 -13.70
CA MET A 114 6.80 1.62 -12.34
C MET A 114 6.53 0.12 -12.19
N SER A 115 5.49 -0.38 -12.86
CA SER A 115 5.16 -1.81 -12.85
C SER A 115 6.24 -2.66 -13.52
N LYS A 116 6.81 -2.18 -14.64
CA LYS A 116 7.90 -2.85 -15.37
C LYS A 116 9.24 -2.79 -14.63
N ASP A 117 9.47 -1.71 -13.87
CA ASP A 117 10.68 -1.56 -13.03
C ASP A 117 10.62 -2.47 -11.79
N THR A 118 9.44 -3.01 -11.44
CA THR A 118 9.31 -3.91 -10.30
C THR A 118 9.75 -5.33 -10.66
N PRO A 119 10.72 -5.92 -9.92
CA PRO A 119 11.18 -7.28 -10.22
C PRO A 119 10.02 -8.30 -10.21
N PRO A 120 9.92 -9.19 -11.21
CA PRO A 120 8.86 -10.20 -11.30
C PRO A 120 8.73 -11.08 -10.04
N ALA A 121 9.86 -11.39 -9.41
CA ALA A 121 9.89 -12.14 -8.15
C ALA A 121 9.20 -11.38 -7.01
N MET A 122 9.35 -10.04 -6.95
CA MET A 122 8.69 -9.19 -5.96
C MET A 122 7.17 -9.17 -6.17
N ILE A 123 6.71 -9.05 -7.41
CA ILE A 123 5.28 -9.05 -7.74
C ILE A 123 4.64 -10.38 -7.34
N ARG A 124 5.25 -11.48 -7.73
CA ARG A 124 4.77 -12.83 -7.44
C ARG A 124 4.75 -13.13 -5.95
N TRP A 125 5.83 -12.81 -5.25
CA TRP A 125 5.91 -12.97 -3.80
C TRP A 125 4.89 -12.08 -3.08
N GLY A 126 4.80 -10.81 -3.43
CA GLY A 126 3.91 -9.84 -2.79
C GLY A 126 2.45 -10.24 -2.89
N ALA A 127 2.01 -10.73 -4.06
CA ALA A 127 0.67 -11.26 -4.23
C ALA A 127 0.40 -12.44 -3.27
N GLY A 128 1.31 -13.42 -3.21
CA GLY A 128 1.17 -14.57 -2.31
C GLY A 128 1.27 -14.22 -0.82
N ALA A 129 2.16 -13.29 -0.46
CA ALA A 129 2.33 -12.82 0.91
C ALA A 129 1.06 -12.10 1.41
N MET A 130 0.50 -11.22 0.56
CA MET A 130 -0.73 -10.49 0.85
C MET A 130 -1.91 -11.43 1.09
N MET A 131 -2.04 -12.52 0.33
CA MET A 131 -3.13 -13.50 0.49
C MET A 131 -3.06 -14.31 1.79
N ARG A 132 -1.93 -14.36 2.44
CA ARG A 132 -1.71 -15.04 3.72
C ARG A 132 -1.71 -14.10 4.92
N TRP A 133 -1.84 -12.79 4.66
CA TRP A 133 -1.70 -11.80 5.70
C TRP A 133 -3.04 -11.32 6.26
N ASN A 134 -3.07 -11.21 7.58
CA ASN A 134 -4.11 -10.52 8.34
C ASN A 134 -3.43 -9.80 9.49
N PHE A 135 -3.73 -8.55 9.68
CA PHE A 135 -3.25 -7.83 10.83
C PHE A 135 -3.90 -8.35 12.10
N THR A 136 -3.11 -8.70 13.10
CA THR A 136 -3.56 -9.21 14.40
C THR A 136 -2.89 -8.47 15.54
N GLY A 137 -3.58 -8.38 16.67
CA GLY A 137 -3.11 -7.67 17.85
C GLY A 137 -3.40 -6.17 17.85
N PRO A 138 -2.84 -5.42 18.82
CA PRO A 138 -3.09 -4.01 18.95
C PRO A 138 -2.46 -3.21 17.81
N LEU A 139 -3.10 -2.10 17.45
CA LEU A 139 -2.54 -1.16 16.49
C LEU A 139 -1.28 -0.51 17.07
N PRO A 140 -0.17 -0.43 16.33
CA PRO A 140 1.12 0.04 16.86
C PRO A 140 1.15 1.55 17.09
N ALA A 141 0.28 2.29 16.39
CA ALA A 141 0.16 3.75 16.44
C ALA A 141 -1.23 4.16 15.98
N PRO A 142 -1.64 5.44 16.10
CA PRO A 142 -2.85 5.94 15.46
C PRO A 142 -2.82 5.70 13.95
N ILE A 143 -3.90 5.09 13.44
CA ILE A 143 -4.04 4.79 12.02
C ILE A 143 -4.87 5.88 11.36
N HIS A 144 -4.39 6.38 10.25
CA HIS A 144 -5.07 7.32 9.38
C HIS A 144 -5.28 6.65 8.01
N ALA A 145 -6.52 6.45 7.63
CA ALA A 145 -6.87 5.76 6.38
C ALA A 145 -7.57 6.71 5.40
N ILE A 146 -7.23 6.58 4.12
CA ILE A 146 -7.87 7.28 3.01
C ILE A 146 -8.08 6.33 1.84
N HIS A 147 -9.28 6.38 1.24
CA HIS A 147 -9.67 5.54 0.12
C HIS A 147 -10.33 6.34 -0.99
N GLY A 148 -10.23 5.84 -2.21
CA GLY A 148 -11.12 6.27 -3.27
C GLY A 148 -12.55 5.81 -2.99
N HIS A 149 -13.53 6.68 -3.22
CA HIS A 149 -14.95 6.33 -3.04
C HIS A 149 -15.38 5.18 -3.96
N ASP A 150 -14.80 5.12 -5.15
CA ASP A 150 -15.11 4.16 -6.20
C ASP A 150 -14.01 3.08 -6.37
N ASP A 151 -13.23 2.82 -5.30
CA ASP A 151 -12.19 1.79 -5.30
C ASP A 151 -12.79 0.40 -5.54
N ARG A 152 -12.40 -0.23 -6.67
CA ARG A 152 -12.87 -1.55 -7.09
C ARG A 152 -11.90 -2.67 -6.73
N ILE A 153 -10.72 -2.33 -6.21
CA ILE A 153 -9.66 -3.29 -5.87
C ILE A 153 -9.68 -3.61 -4.39
N VAL A 154 -9.72 -2.59 -3.52
CA VAL A 154 -9.69 -2.76 -2.07
C VAL A 154 -10.91 -2.10 -1.44
N ARG A 155 -11.66 -2.84 -0.66
CA ARG A 155 -12.75 -2.30 0.15
C ARG A 155 -12.17 -1.60 1.38
N PRO A 156 -12.71 -0.43 1.75
CA PRO A 156 -12.27 0.26 2.95
C PRO A 156 -12.59 -0.55 4.21
N GLU A 157 -11.71 -0.46 5.22
CA GLU A 157 -11.96 -1.03 6.55
C GLU A 157 -12.81 -0.05 7.39
N PRO A 158 -14.07 -0.37 7.66
CA PRO A 158 -14.96 0.58 8.35
C PRO A 158 -14.52 0.95 9.76
N SER A 159 -13.85 0.03 10.46
CA SER A 159 -13.35 0.25 11.82
C SER A 159 -12.29 1.36 11.89
N LEU A 160 -11.58 1.61 10.80
CA LEU A 160 -10.59 2.68 10.68
C LEU A 160 -11.20 4.05 10.36
N ARG A 161 -12.52 4.13 10.09
CA ARG A 161 -13.22 5.37 9.71
C ARG A 161 -12.49 6.14 8.61
N PRO A 162 -12.25 5.53 7.45
CA PRO A 162 -11.41 6.13 6.42
C PRO A 162 -12.02 7.42 5.85
N ARG A 163 -11.17 8.35 5.46
CA ARG A 163 -11.55 9.49 4.62
C ARG A 163 -11.76 8.97 3.18
N PHE A 164 -12.78 9.50 2.50
CA PHE A 164 -13.05 9.15 1.11
C PHE A 164 -12.69 10.29 0.16
N VAL A 165 -12.09 9.93 -0.96
CA VAL A 165 -11.83 10.81 -2.10
C VAL A 165 -12.95 10.61 -3.12
N ARG A 166 -13.79 11.65 -3.31
CA ARG A 166 -14.91 11.61 -4.25
C ARG A 166 -14.38 11.47 -5.68
N GLY A 167 -14.93 10.53 -6.46
CA GLY A 167 -14.48 10.22 -7.81
C GLY A 167 -13.14 9.47 -7.86
N GLY A 168 -12.47 9.28 -6.73
CA GLY A 168 -11.23 8.50 -6.67
C GLY A 168 -11.52 7.01 -6.75
N ARG A 169 -10.71 6.30 -7.53
CA ARG A 169 -10.64 4.82 -7.57
C ARG A 169 -9.49 4.32 -6.71
N HIS A 170 -8.84 3.20 -7.06
CA HIS A 170 -7.77 2.66 -6.22
C HIS A 170 -6.52 3.56 -6.22
N LEU A 171 -6.05 4.00 -7.39
CA LEU A 171 -4.81 4.77 -7.56
C LEU A 171 -4.94 6.26 -7.18
N ILE A 172 -5.61 6.58 -6.05
CA ILE A 172 -5.83 7.97 -5.58
C ILE A 172 -4.53 8.75 -5.34
N SER A 173 -3.44 8.09 -5.03
CA SER A 173 -2.13 8.74 -4.89
C SER A 173 -1.60 9.30 -6.22
N MET A 174 -2.09 8.78 -7.36
CA MET A 174 -1.75 9.26 -8.69
C MET A 174 -2.83 10.18 -9.27
N SER A 175 -4.11 9.80 -9.14
CA SER A 175 -5.23 10.57 -9.71
C SER A 175 -5.59 11.81 -8.88
N HIS A 176 -5.38 11.78 -7.56
CA HIS A 176 -5.76 12.87 -6.64
C HIS A 176 -4.61 13.22 -5.66
N PRO A 177 -3.36 13.45 -6.14
CA PRO A 177 -2.20 13.62 -5.27
C PRO A 177 -2.33 14.82 -4.33
N GLN A 178 -2.97 15.92 -4.77
CA GLN A 178 -3.17 17.11 -3.94
C GLN A 178 -4.06 16.82 -2.73
N VAL A 179 -5.11 16.01 -2.90
CA VAL A 179 -6.03 15.61 -1.82
C VAL A 179 -5.31 14.73 -0.81
N VAL A 180 -4.55 13.74 -1.30
CA VAL A 180 -3.80 12.80 -0.44
C VAL A 180 -2.69 13.54 0.32
N ASN A 181 -1.91 14.37 -0.37
CA ASN A 181 -0.80 15.12 0.25
C ASN A 181 -1.31 16.15 1.26
N GLY A 182 -2.39 16.90 0.93
CA GLY A 182 -3.00 17.85 1.84
C GLY A 182 -3.52 17.15 3.10
N TRP A 183 -4.21 16.02 2.95
CA TRP A 183 -4.70 15.25 4.09
C TRP A 183 -3.57 14.74 5.00
N MET A 184 -2.47 14.26 4.44
CA MET A 184 -1.32 13.84 5.25
C MET A 184 -0.69 15.03 5.98
N ALA A 185 -0.53 16.16 5.29
CA ALA A 185 0.02 17.38 5.86
C ALA A 185 -0.84 17.89 7.03
N ASP A 186 -2.16 17.96 6.87
CA ASP A 186 -3.08 18.38 7.92
C ASP A 186 -2.92 17.56 9.20
N ILE A 187 -2.76 16.22 9.08
CA ILE A 187 -2.60 15.33 10.22
C ILE A 187 -1.23 15.54 10.90
N MET A 188 -0.16 15.63 10.11
CA MET A 188 1.19 15.82 10.65
C MET A 188 1.33 17.16 11.37
N PHE A 189 0.80 18.25 10.78
CA PHE A 189 0.90 19.59 11.37
C PHE A 189 -0.08 19.83 12.51
N ALA A 190 -1.30 19.26 12.46
CA ALA A 190 -2.25 19.37 13.57
C ALA A 190 -1.71 18.78 14.90
N ARG A 191 -0.82 17.79 14.81
CA ARG A 191 -0.16 17.20 15.99
C ARG A 191 1.01 18.01 16.48
N SER A 192 1.74 18.67 15.59
CA SER A 192 2.85 19.56 15.95
C SER A 192 2.38 20.81 16.69
N ALA A 193 1.10 21.19 16.55
CA ALA A 193 0.49 22.35 17.21
C ALA A 193 -0.07 22.05 18.63
N ARG A 194 -0.05 20.78 19.08
CA ARG A 194 -0.46 20.41 20.44
C ARG A 194 0.80 20.30 21.32
N PRO A 195 1.08 21.26 22.23
CA PRO A 195 2.15 21.09 23.18
C PRO A 195 1.86 19.85 24.05
N ASN A 196 2.90 19.07 24.33
CA ASN A 196 2.83 18.00 25.33
C ASN A 196 2.36 18.61 26.65
N ILE A 197 1.12 18.31 27.05
CA ILE A 197 0.58 18.56 28.37
C ILE A 197 0.94 17.36 29.22
#